data_11b566479b7a49089fd99c14a792e803
#
_entry.id   11b566479b7a49089fd99c14a792e803
#
_cell.length_a   1.000
_cell.length_b   1.000
_cell.length_c   1.000
_cell.angle_alpha   90.00
_cell.angle_beta   90.00
_cell.angle_gamma   90.00
#
_symmetry.space_group_name_H-M   'P 1'
#
loop_
_entity.id
_entity.type
_entity.pdbx_description
1 polymer ?
#
loop_
_entity_poly.entity_id
_entity_poly.type
_entity_poly.pdbx_seq_one_letter_code
_entity_poly.pdbx_strand_id
1 'polypeptide(L)'
;MTEQIEHKIQVFNTLTGKKEDFVPLSGKTVKIYACGPTVYDSSHLGHARKEIVWDTVQRYLRFLGYDVIYVRNITDVDDKIINRAKERGIGPDRLAREYTYAFWRDMDALNVASPDFEPRATEFISQMIAFVQDLIKKGHAYESGGDVYFDVASFKDYGKLGKQNLEQLLVGARDQVIAQETLSQLKKSPVDFA
;
A
#
# COMPACT_ATOMS: atom_id res chain seq x y z
N MET A 1 8.22 -26.24 37.31
CA MET A 1 8.73 -26.24 35.93
C MET A 1 7.54 -25.97 35.04
N THR A 2 7.36 -24.71 34.62
CA THR A 2 6.33 -24.31 33.64
C THR A 2 6.81 -24.76 32.29
N GLU A 3 6.15 -25.75 31.67
CA GLU A 3 6.34 -26.03 30.24
C GLU A 3 6.13 -24.74 29.45
N GLN A 4 7.18 -24.28 28.84
CA GLN A 4 7.06 -23.23 27.83
C GLN A 4 6.36 -23.84 26.61
N ILE A 5 5.07 -23.59 26.50
CA ILE A 5 4.33 -23.93 25.28
C ILE A 5 4.96 -23.14 24.15
N GLU A 6 5.71 -23.81 23.29
CA GLU A 6 6.30 -23.20 22.10
C GLU A 6 5.17 -22.90 21.11
N HIS A 7 4.68 -21.68 21.12
CA HIS A 7 3.63 -21.22 20.21
C HIS A 7 4.20 -21.08 18.80
N LYS A 8 4.02 -22.09 17.97
CA LYS A 8 4.34 -22.01 16.53
C LYS A 8 3.30 -21.18 15.81
N ILE A 9 3.70 -19.99 15.35
CA ILE A 9 2.88 -19.17 14.48
C ILE A 9 3.11 -19.61 13.04
N GLN A 10 2.02 -19.75 12.29
CA GLN A 10 2.07 -19.98 10.85
C GLN A 10 1.32 -18.88 10.10
N VAL A 11 1.90 -18.41 9.03
CA VAL A 11 1.33 -17.37 8.15
C VAL A 11 1.26 -17.88 6.73
N PHE A 12 0.25 -17.43 5.99
CA PHE A 12 0.18 -17.69 4.55
C PHE A 12 1.14 -16.75 3.84
N ASN A 13 2.12 -17.31 3.15
CA ASN A 13 3.07 -16.57 2.33
C ASN A 13 2.54 -16.49 0.88
N THR A 14 2.18 -15.29 0.44
CA THR A 14 1.65 -15.09 -0.92
C THR A 14 2.65 -15.49 -2.00
N LEU A 15 3.94 -15.24 -1.79
CA LEU A 15 5.01 -15.57 -2.76
C LEU A 15 5.08 -17.07 -3.02
N THR A 16 5.11 -17.88 -1.96
CA THR A 16 5.17 -19.34 -2.09
C THR A 16 3.80 -19.98 -2.29
N GLY A 17 2.72 -19.29 -1.87
CA GLY A 17 1.35 -19.77 -1.90
C GLY A 17 1.07 -20.86 -0.87
N LYS A 18 1.86 -20.91 0.19
CA LYS A 18 1.76 -21.92 1.24
C LYS A 18 1.67 -21.29 2.62
N LYS A 19 1.12 -22.05 3.56
CA LYS A 19 1.18 -21.71 4.98
C LYS A 19 2.54 -22.17 5.51
N GLU A 20 3.30 -21.25 6.10
CA GLU A 20 4.69 -21.48 6.53
C GLU A 20 4.88 -21.02 7.97
N ASP A 21 5.86 -21.57 8.66
CA ASP A 21 6.23 -21.13 9.99
C ASP A 21 6.72 -19.68 9.93
N PHE A 22 6.21 -18.85 10.84
CA PHE A 22 6.61 -17.45 10.90
C PHE A 22 8.00 -17.31 11.51
N VAL A 23 8.94 -16.80 10.73
CA VAL A 23 10.31 -16.53 11.16
C VAL A 23 10.63 -15.06 10.92
N PRO A 24 10.87 -14.26 11.98
CA PRO A 24 11.29 -12.87 11.81
C PRO A 24 12.62 -12.77 11.06
N LEU A 25 12.78 -11.73 10.24
CA LEU A 25 14.01 -11.47 9.50
C LEU A 25 15.17 -11.02 10.39
N SER A 26 14.88 -10.50 11.60
CA SER A 26 15.88 -9.90 12.49
C SER A 26 15.59 -10.23 13.95
N GLY A 27 16.10 -11.35 14.44
CA GLY A 27 15.98 -11.78 15.84
C GLY A 27 14.53 -11.83 16.31
N LYS A 28 14.18 -11.04 17.33
CA LYS A 28 12.80 -10.92 17.84
C LYS A 28 12.03 -9.72 17.30
N THR A 29 12.65 -8.90 16.42
CA THR A 29 12.00 -7.72 15.87
C THR A 29 11.15 -8.07 14.64
N VAL A 30 9.88 -7.72 14.69
CA VAL A 30 8.91 -7.91 13.60
C VAL A 30 8.51 -6.53 13.07
N LYS A 31 8.82 -6.26 11.81
CA LYS A 31 8.42 -5.04 11.12
C LYS A 31 7.23 -5.33 10.23
N ILE A 32 6.15 -4.59 10.43
CA ILE A 32 4.90 -4.74 9.67
C ILE A 32 4.62 -3.42 8.96
N TYR A 33 4.36 -3.48 7.67
CA TYR A 33 3.81 -2.37 6.90
C TYR A 33 2.43 -2.75 6.37
N ALA A 34 1.42 -1.95 6.70
CA ALA A 34 0.08 -2.09 6.15
C ALA A 34 -0.29 -0.84 5.36
N CYS A 35 -0.84 -1.05 4.16
CA CYS A 35 -1.36 0.04 3.34
C CYS A 35 -2.51 0.74 4.08
N GLY A 36 -2.42 2.05 4.28
CA GLY A 36 -3.43 2.85 4.96
C GLY A 36 -4.59 3.28 4.06
N PRO A 37 -5.52 4.11 4.55
CA PRO A 37 -6.63 4.61 3.77
C PRO A 37 -6.20 5.72 2.80
N THR A 38 -6.93 5.85 1.68
CA THR A 38 -7.00 7.10 0.92
C THR A 38 -8.14 7.93 1.53
N VAL A 39 -7.80 9.10 2.05
CA VAL A 39 -8.70 9.87 2.92
C VAL A 39 -9.58 10.85 2.13
N TYR A 40 -10.48 10.29 1.30
CA TYR A 40 -11.41 11.06 0.46
C TYR A 40 -12.88 10.93 0.90
N ASP A 41 -13.19 9.95 1.75
CA ASP A 41 -14.54 9.69 2.26
C ASP A 41 -14.48 8.98 3.62
N SER A 42 -15.64 8.80 4.27
CA SER A 42 -15.79 8.13 5.55
C SER A 42 -15.32 6.67 5.51
N SER A 43 -14.87 6.17 6.65
CA SER A 43 -14.53 4.76 6.81
C SER A 43 -15.76 3.87 6.61
N HIS A 44 -15.55 2.71 6.05
CA HIS A 44 -16.55 1.66 5.95
C HIS A 44 -16.08 0.37 6.63
N LEU A 45 -16.95 -0.61 6.73
CA LEU A 45 -16.69 -1.87 7.41
C LEU A 45 -15.41 -2.60 6.92
N GLY A 46 -15.05 -2.44 5.64
CA GLY A 46 -13.81 -2.98 5.09
C GLY A 46 -12.55 -2.38 5.73
N HIS A 47 -12.55 -1.07 6.01
CA HIS A 47 -11.47 -0.42 6.74
C HIS A 47 -11.40 -0.94 8.19
N ALA A 48 -12.53 -0.97 8.88
CA ALA A 48 -12.62 -1.48 10.24
C ALA A 48 -12.09 -2.92 10.35
N ARG A 49 -12.54 -3.82 9.47
CA ARG A 49 -12.08 -5.22 9.42
C ARG A 49 -10.56 -5.32 9.26
N LYS A 50 -9.99 -4.57 8.32
CA LYS A 50 -8.55 -4.59 8.06
C LYS A 50 -7.76 -4.13 9.28
N GLU A 51 -8.16 -3.02 9.88
CA GLU A 51 -7.45 -2.44 11.03
C GLU A 51 -7.55 -3.34 12.27
N ILE A 52 -8.72 -3.91 12.56
CA ILE A 52 -8.91 -4.86 13.68
C ILE A 52 -8.04 -6.11 13.49
N VAL A 53 -7.93 -6.62 12.26
CA VAL A 53 -7.07 -7.79 11.98
C VAL A 53 -5.61 -7.46 12.27
N TRP A 54 -5.10 -6.31 11.80
CA TRP A 54 -3.72 -5.91 12.06
C TRP A 54 -3.47 -5.57 13.53
N ASP A 55 -4.43 -4.98 14.21
CA ASP A 55 -4.35 -4.74 15.65
C ASP A 55 -4.25 -6.07 16.44
N THR A 56 -5.07 -7.04 16.07
CA THR A 56 -5.02 -8.38 16.68
C THR A 56 -3.67 -9.06 16.45
N VAL A 57 -3.14 -8.98 15.22
CA VAL A 57 -1.82 -9.56 14.88
C VAL A 57 -0.72 -8.91 15.70
N GLN A 58 -0.67 -7.58 15.79
CA GLN A 58 0.33 -6.87 16.58
C GLN A 58 0.26 -7.27 18.06
N ARG A 59 -0.94 -7.22 18.66
CA ARG A 59 -1.13 -7.55 20.08
C ARG A 59 -0.69 -8.98 20.37
N TYR A 60 -1.03 -9.92 19.49
CA TYR A 60 -0.64 -11.31 19.65
C TYR A 60 0.87 -11.50 19.53
N LEU A 61 1.52 -10.88 18.54
CA LEU A 61 2.97 -10.94 18.41
C LEU A 61 3.69 -10.34 19.64
N ARG A 62 3.23 -9.19 20.14
CA ARG A 62 3.76 -8.57 21.36
C ARG A 62 3.54 -9.48 22.58
N PHE A 63 2.37 -10.12 22.69
CA PHE A 63 2.09 -11.09 23.75
C PHE A 63 3.06 -12.28 23.73
N LEU A 64 3.50 -12.73 22.56
CA LEU A 64 4.51 -13.78 22.39
C LEU A 64 5.96 -13.28 22.60
N GLY A 65 6.15 -12.03 22.98
CA GLY A 65 7.46 -11.45 23.28
C GLY A 65 8.26 -10.99 22.08
N TYR A 66 7.60 -10.76 20.94
CA TYR A 66 8.20 -10.07 19.80
C TYR A 66 8.19 -8.55 20.00
N ASP A 67 9.26 -7.91 19.55
CA ASP A 67 9.34 -6.46 19.43
C ASP A 67 8.72 -6.05 18.07
N VAL A 68 7.51 -5.49 18.11
CA VAL A 68 6.73 -5.19 16.90
C VAL A 68 6.79 -3.71 16.58
N ILE A 69 7.24 -3.40 15.36
CA ILE A 69 7.19 -2.07 14.75
C ILE A 69 6.13 -2.11 13.66
N TYR A 70 5.03 -1.39 13.88
CA TYR A 70 3.91 -1.33 12.95
C TYR A 70 3.82 0.03 12.27
N VAL A 71 3.86 0.01 10.94
CA VAL A 71 3.76 1.20 10.09
C VAL A 71 2.49 1.10 9.26
N ARG A 72 1.70 2.17 9.24
CA ARG A 72 0.54 2.34 8.37
C ARG A 72 0.60 3.74 7.77
N ASN A 73 0.54 3.87 6.44
CA ASN A 73 0.53 5.18 5.82
C ASN A 73 -0.87 5.81 5.77
N ILE A 74 -0.91 7.12 5.52
CA ILE A 74 -2.11 7.84 5.09
C ILE A 74 -1.85 8.34 3.66
N THR A 75 -2.71 7.97 2.72
CA THR A 75 -2.69 8.53 1.37
C THR A 75 -3.54 9.79 1.36
N ASP A 76 -2.88 10.93 1.56
CA ASP A 76 -3.50 12.25 1.69
C ASP A 76 -3.36 13.11 0.41
N VAL A 77 -2.86 12.52 -0.66
CA VAL A 77 -2.86 13.05 -2.03
C VAL A 77 -3.22 11.95 -3.01
N ASP A 78 -4.27 12.16 -3.80
CA ASP A 78 -4.81 11.19 -4.76
C ASP A 78 -5.88 11.89 -5.61
N ASP A 79 -6.14 11.44 -6.84
CA ASP A 79 -7.17 11.99 -7.71
C ASP A 79 -8.57 11.94 -7.08
N LYS A 80 -8.86 10.91 -6.28
CA LYS A 80 -10.13 10.80 -5.55
C LYS A 80 -10.31 11.93 -4.55
N ILE A 81 -9.23 12.33 -3.87
CA ILE A 81 -9.25 13.47 -2.93
C ILE A 81 -9.49 14.78 -3.70
N ILE A 82 -8.78 14.98 -4.81
CA ILE A 82 -8.90 16.18 -5.66
C ILE A 82 -10.34 16.31 -6.20
N ASN A 83 -10.86 15.23 -6.76
CA ASN A 83 -12.21 15.21 -7.33
C ASN A 83 -13.28 15.45 -6.25
N ARG A 84 -13.17 14.76 -5.12
CA ARG A 84 -14.13 14.92 -4.00
C ARG A 84 -14.07 16.33 -3.38
N ALA A 85 -12.87 16.91 -3.27
CA ALA A 85 -12.69 18.29 -2.79
C ALA A 85 -13.33 19.29 -3.74
N LYS A 86 -13.19 19.10 -5.06
CA LYS A 86 -13.84 19.89 -6.09
C LYS A 86 -15.36 19.81 -6.01
N GLU A 87 -15.93 18.62 -5.85
CA GLU A 87 -17.38 18.43 -5.66
C GLU A 87 -17.91 19.17 -4.43
N ARG A 88 -17.13 19.22 -3.34
CA ARG A 88 -17.49 19.89 -2.09
C ARG A 88 -17.14 21.39 -2.07
N GLY A 89 -16.46 21.90 -3.07
CA GLY A 89 -16.03 23.31 -3.13
C GLY A 89 -15.01 23.68 -2.04
N ILE A 90 -14.12 22.74 -1.63
CA ILE A 90 -13.10 22.95 -0.61
C ILE A 90 -11.71 22.56 -1.16
N GLY A 91 -10.63 22.96 -0.45
CA GLY A 91 -9.28 22.54 -0.81
C GLY A 91 -9.04 21.05 -0.52
N PRO A 92 -8.24 20.33 -1.35
CA PRO A 92 -7.96 18.92 -1.17
C PRO A 92 -7.23 18.61 0.15
N ASP A 93 -6.34 19.49 0.59
CA ASP A 93 -5.65 19.39 1.88
C ASP A 93 -6.62 19.48 3.08
N ARG A 94 -7.64 20.32 2.99
CA ARG A 94 -8.70 20.41 3.99
C ARG A 94 -9.53 19.13 4.04
N LEU A 95 -9.90 18.62 2.85
CA LEU A 95 -10.65 17.36 2.75
C LEU A 95 -9.87 16.20 3.36
N ALA A 96 -8.59 16.07 2.98
CA ALA A 96 -7.73 15.00 3.48
C ALA A 96 -7.58 15.05 5.01
N ARG A 97 -7.37 16.24 5.59
CA ARG A 97 -7.35 16.40 7.05
C ARG A 97 -8.67 15.98 7.71
N GLU A 98 -9.80 16.40 7.16
CA GLU A 98 -11.14 16.12 7.69
C GLU A 98 -11.39 14.61 7.79
N TYR A 99 -11.11 13.87 6.73
CA TYR A 99 -11.28 12.42 6.69
C TYR A 99 -10.19 11.64 7.43
N THR A 100 -8.97 12.18 7.54
CA THR A 100 -7.94 11.60 8.42
C THR A 100 -8.40 11.62 9.88
N TYR A 101 -8.93 12.76 10.37
CA TYR A 101 -9.46 12.84 11.72
C TYR A 101 -10.68 11.94 11.92
N ALA A 102 -11.56 11.85 10.93
CA ALA A 102 -12.71 10.94 10.97
C ALA A 102 -12.25 9.48 11.09
N PHE A 103 -11.26 9.08 10.28
CA PHE A 103 -10.67 7.76 10.33
C PHE A 103 -10.06 7.43 11.70
N TRP A 104 -9.27 8.34 12.27
CA TRP A 104 -8.67 8.11 13.59
C TRP A 104 -9.74 7.96 14.68
N ARG A 105 -10.74 8.82 14.69
CA ARG A 105 -11.87 8.73 15.62
C ARG A 105 -12.61 7.39 15.51
N ASP A 106 -12.84 6.92 14.28
CA ASP A 106 -13.52 5.66 14.03
C ASP A 106 -12.69 4.47 14.50
N MET A 107 -11.35 4.51 14.31
CA MET A 107 -10.44 3.46 14.79
C MET A 107 -10.32 3.47 16.32
N ASP A 108 -10.30 4.65 16.92
CA ASP A 108 -10.31 4.83 18.39
C ASP A 108 -11.57 4.22 19.00
N ALA A 109 -12.75 4.49 18.40
CA ALA A 109 -14.01 3.93 18.84
C ALA A 109 -14.06 2.38 18.75
N LEU A 110 -13.25 1.78 17.87
CA LEU A 110 -13.09 0.33 17.74
C LEU A 110 -11.97 -0.23 18.64
N ASN A 111 -11.34 0.60 19.49
CA ASN A 111 -10.20 0.22 20.33
C ASN A 111 -9.02 -0.36 19.55
N VAL A 112 -8.82 0.11 18.32
CA VAL A 112 -7.67 -0.22 17.49
C VAL A 112 -6.49 0.64 17.91
N ALA A 113 -5.36 0.02 18.24
CA ALA A 113 -4.16 0.74 18.65
C ALA A 113 -3.58 1.56 17.47
N SER A 114 -3.07 2.74 17.77
CA SER A 114 -2.34 3.55 16.80
C SER A 114 -1.09 2.82 16.31
N PRO A 115 -0.69 3.01 15.04
CA PRO A 115 0.58 2.49 14.55
C PRO A 115 1.77 3.20 15.23
N ASP A 116 2.93 2.55 15.24
CA ASP A 116 4.16 3.18 15.75
C ASP A 116 4.61 4.34 14.85
N PHE A 117 4.37 4.22 13.53
CA PHE A 117 4.60 5.29 12.55
C PHE A 117 3.43 5.36 11.56
N GLU A 118 2.98 6.58 11.27
CA GLU A 118 1.89 6.83 10.32
C GLU A 118 2.29 7.93 9.31
N PRO A 119 3.19 7.62 8.35
CA PRO A 119 3.66 8.58 7.36
C PRO A 119 2.53 9.00 6.41
N ARG A 120 2.51 10.26 6.02
CA ARG A 120 1.61 10.79 5.01
C ARG A 120 2.30 10.87 3.66
N ALA A 121 1.59 10.59 2.58
CA ALA A 121 2.17 10.64 1.24
C ALA A 121 2.77 12.02 0.92
N THR A 122 2.10 13.11 1.33
CA THR A 122 2.59 14.48 1.12
C THR A 122 3.89 14.81 1.83
N GLU A 123 4.22 14.11 2.91
CA GLU A 123 5.48 14.29 3.67
C GLU A 123 6.69 13.65 2.95
N PHE A 124 6.45 12.77 1.97
CA PHE A 124 7.47 11.97 1.30
C PHE A 124 7.66 12.29 -0.18
N ILE A 125 7.10 13.38 -0.68
CA ILE A 125 7.19 13.77 -2.11
C ILE A 125 8.64 13.86 -2.59
N SER A 126 9.53 14.47 -1.79
CA SER A 126 10.95 14.60 -2.17
C SER A 126 11.65 13.24 -2.28
N GLN A 127 11.34 12.31 -1.38
CA GLN A 127 11.86 10.95 -1.40
C GLN A 127 11.29 10.16 -2.58
N MET A 128 10.00 10.33 -2.91
CA MET A 128 9.38 9.72 -4.08
C MET A 128 10.04 10.20 -5.37
N ILE A 129 10.28 11.52 -5.51
CA ILE A 129 10.97 12.10 -6.66
C ILE A 129 12.39 11.50 -6.80
N ALA A 130 13.15 11.45 -5.71
CA ALA A 130 14.49 10.87 -5.74
C ALA A 130 14.47 9.39 -6.14
N PHE A 131 13.50 8.62 -5.64
CA PHE A 131 13.33 7.21 -5.98
C PHE A 131 12.97 7.02 -7.46
N VAL A 132 12.03 7.83 -7.99
CA VAL A 132 11.63 7.80 -9.41
C VAL A 132 12.82 8.16 -10.31
N GLN A 133 13.61 9.19 -9.96
CA GLN A 133 14.82 9.55 -10.69
C GLN A 133 15.84 8.41 -10.72
N ASP A 134 15.95 7.64 -9.63
CA ASP A 134 16.84 6.49 -9.57
C ASP A 134 16.34 5.33 -10.46
N LEU A 135 15.03 5.12 -10.55
CA LEU A 135 14.43 4.16 -11.48
C LEU A 135 14.69 4.55 -12.94
N ILE A 136 14.57 5.85 -13.29
CA ILE A 136 14.91 6.35 -14.63
C ILE A 136 16.38 6.08 -14.94
N LYS A 137 17.32 6.41 -14.04
CA LYS A 137 18.75 6.18 -14.21
C LYS A 137 19.07 4.69 -14.40
N LYS A 138 18.34 3.81 -13.75
CA LYS A 138 18.49 2.35 -13.87
C LYS A 138 17.79 1.75 -15.10
N GLY A 139 17.06 2.56 -15.87
CA GLY A 139 16.32 2.11 -17.05
C GLY A 139 15.03 1.36 -16.75
N HIS A 140 14.48 1.51 -15.53
CA HIS A 140 13.21 0.90 -15.13
C HIS A 140 12.02 1.85 -15.25
N ALA A 141 12.26 3.12 -15.51
CA ALA A 141 11.22 4.10 -15.76
C ALA A 141 11.63 5.04 -16.90
N TYR A 142 10.65 5.70 -17.51
CA TYR A 142 10.84 6.62 -18.62
C TYR A 142 9.85 7.79 -18.56
N GLU A 143 10.27 8.92 -19.10
CA GLU A 143 9.42 10.11 -19.24
C GLU A 143 8.66 10.07 -20.57
N SER A 144 7.37 10.40 -20.56
CA SER A 144 6.55 10.55 -21.76
C SER A 144 5.38 11.49 -21.50
N GLY A 145 5.23 12.51 -22.33
CA GLY A 145 4.12 13.46 -22.27
C GLY A 145 4.04 14.32 -21.00
N GLY A 146 5.14 14.40 -20.23
CA GLY A 146 5.19 15.13 -18.95
C GLY A 146 4.94 14.24 -17.73
N ASP A 147 4.63 12.96 -17.94
CA ASP A 147 4.48 11.93 -16.92
C ASP A 147 5.70 11.00 -16.88
N VAL A 148 5.84 10.25 -15.79
CA VAL A 148 6.86 9.19 -15.67
C VAL A 148 6.17 7.85 -15.54
N TYR A 149 6.57 6.89 -16.37
CA TYR A 149 6.02 5.54 -16.39
C TYR A 149 7.07 4.51 -15.98
N PHE A 150 6.67 3.56 -15.16
CA PHE A 150 7.46 2.36 -14.88
C PHE A 150 7.36 1.39 -16.06
N ASP A 151 8.51 0.98 -16.60
CA ASP A 151 8.64 -0.01 -17.68
C ASP A 151 8.54 -1.42 -17.08
N VAL A 152 7.36 -1.99 -17.11
CA VAL A 152 7.07 -3.31 -16.53
C VAL A 152 7.95 -4.41 -17.14
N ALA A 153 8.25 -4.33 -18.44
CA ALA A 153 9.08 -5.31 -19.15
C ALA A 153 10.55 -5.29 -18.68
N SER A 154 11.00 -4.16 -18.11
CA SER A 154 12.36 -4.02 -17.58
C SER A 154 12.59 -4.83 -16.29
N PHE A 155 11.55 -5.25 -15.59
CA PHE A 155 11.61 -6.00 -14.34
C PHE A 155 11.11 -7.43 -14.52
N LYS A 156 12.02 -8.38 -14.72
CA LYS A 156 11.75 -9.78 -15.07
C LYS A 156 10.85 -10.53 -14.08
N ASP A 157 10.90 -10.15 -12.81
CA ASP A 157 10.10 -10.78 -11.73
C ASP A 157 8.76 -10.07 -11.49
N TYR A 158 8.36 -9.10 -12.35
CA TYR A 158 7.08 -8.43 -12.21
C TYR A 158 5.91 -9.42 -12.31
N GLY A 159 4.95 -9.30 -11.39
CA GLY A 159 3.82 -10.23 -11.31
C GLY A 159 4.06 -11.51 -10.51
N LYS A 160 5.33 -11.84 -10.15
CA LYS A 160 5.67 -13.06 -9.42
C LYS A 160 4.96 -13.18 -8.08
N LEU A 161 4.90 -12.09 -7.29
CA LEU A 161 4.20 -12.09 -6.00
C LEU A 161 2.70 -12.33 -6.17
N GLY A 162 2.07 -11.64 -7.11
CA GLY A 162 0.63 -11.77 -7.40
C GLY A 162 0.28 -12.99 -8.24
N LYS A 163 1.27 -13.78 -8.67
CA LYS A 163 1.10 -14.91 -9.62
C LYS A 163 0.37 -14.48 -10.89
N GLN A 164 0.59 -13.26 -11.33
CA GLN A 164 0.01 -12.69 -12.54
C GLN A 164 0.90 -12.98 -13.73
N ASN A 165 0.27 -13.46 -14.81
CA ASN A 165 0.94 -13.61 -16.09
C ASN A 165 0.87 -12.26 -16.83
N LEU A 166 2.04 -11.75 -17.28
CA LEU A 166 2.15 -10.51 -18.05
C LEU A 166 1.28 -10.52 -19.32
N GLU A 167 1.15 -11.66 -19.98
CA GLU A 167 0.30 -11.80 -21.16
C GLU A 167 -1.19 -11.57 -20.84
N GLN A 168 -1.66 -12.08 -19.70
CA GLN A 168 -3.04 -11.85 -19.24
C GLN A 168 -3.27 -10.40 -18.81
N LEU A 169 -2.26 -9.77 -18.21
CA LEU A 169 -2.28 -8.33 -17.89
C LEU A 169 -2.34 -7.47 -19.16
N LEU A 170 -1.62 -7.85 -20.22
CA LEU A 170 -1.65 -7.18 -21.52
C LEU A 170 -3.02 -7.25 -22.17
N VAL A 171 -3.73 -8.38 -22.07
CA VAL A 171 -5.10 -8.52 -22.61
C VAL A 171 -6.07 -7.64 -21.84
N GLY A 172 -6.07 -7.70 -20.49
CA GLY A 172 -6.95 -6.88 -19.67
C GLY A 172 -6.65 -5.37 -19.74
N ALA A 173 -5.37 -5.00 -19.91
CA ALA A 173 -4.99 -3.61 -20.10
C ALA A 173 -5.41 -3.05 -21.48
N ARG A 174 -5.38 -3.86 -22.54
CA ARG A 174 -5.85 -3.45 -23.89
C ARG A 174 -7.33 -3.06 -23.89
N ASP A 175 -8.16 -3.80 -23.17
CA ASP A 175 -9.58 -3.49 -23.09
C ASP A 175 -9.86 -2.17 -22.36
N GLN A 176 -9.04 -1.80 -21.37
CA GLN A 176 -9.12 -0.52 -20.68
C GLN A 176 -8.54 0.64 -21.48
N VAL A 177 -7.50 0.39 -22.28
CA VAL A 177 -6.78 1.40 -23.09
C VAL A 177 -7.61 1.81 -24.30
N ILE A 178 -8.40 0.90 -24.89
CA ILE A 178 -9.34 1.24 -25.96
C ILE A 178 -10.37 2.29 -25.50
N ALA A 179 -10.67 2.33 -24.20
CA ALA A 179 -11.56 3.34 -23.61
C ALA A 179 -10.88 4.71 -23.34
N GLN A 180 -9.53 4.82 -23.45
CA GLN A 180 -8.75 6.03 -23.21
C GLN A 180 -7.63 6.21 -24.26
N GLU A 181 -8.02 6.49 -25.50
CA GLU A 181 -7.11 6.58 -26.67
C GLU A 181 -5.91 7.53 -26.47
N THR A 182 -6.06 8.59 -25.67
CA THR A 182 -5.00 9.58 -25.45
C THR A 182 -3.85 9.07 -24.57
N LEU A 183 -4.13 8.19 -23.58
CA LEU A 183 -3.12 7.63 -22.69
C LEU A 183 -2.34 6.48 -23.35
N SER A 184 -2.90 5.83 -24.35
CA SER A 184 -2.26 4.70 -25.05
C SER A 184 -1.05 5.13 -25.89
N GLN A 185 -1.04 6.39 -26.35
CA GLN A 185 0.08 6.94 -27.16
C GLN A 185 1.31 7.31 -26.32
N LEU A 186 1.15 7.48 -25.01
CA LEU A 186 2.23 7.91 -24.11
C LEU A 186 3.01 6.73 -23.50
N LYS A 187 2.39 5.56 -23.43
CA LYS A 187 3.00 4.36 -22.81
C LYS A 187 3.69 3.49 -23.85
N LYS A 188 4.88 2.96 -23.53
CA LYS A 188 5.56 1.95 -24.35
C LYS A 188 4.78 0.63 -24.38
N SER A 189 4.14 0.29 -23.27
CA SER A 189 3.30 -0.89 -23.12
C SER A 189 2.01 -0.54 -22.36
N PRO A 190 0.87 -1.15 -22.69
CA PRO A 190 -0.39 -0.93 -21.95
C PRO A 190 -0.33 -1.27 -20.46
N VAL A 191 0.61 -2.12 -20.04
CA VAL A 191 0.80 -2.51 -18.62
C VAL A 191 1.71 -1.57 -17.86
N ASP A 192 2.41 -0.64 -18.53
CA ASP A 192 3.21 0.36 -17.85
C ASP A 192 2.31 1.30 -17.04
N PHE A 193 2.79 1.77 -15.91
CA PHE A 193 2.00 2.62 -15.00
C PHE A 193 2.83 3.80 -14.49
N ALA A 194 2.13 4.91 -14.19
CA ALA A 194 2.69 6.12 -13.59
C ALA A 194 2.75 6.01 -12.06
#